data_2b6e93c9deaf656404c987b8bc9128a9
#
_entry.id   2b6e93c9deaf656404c987b8bc9128a9
#
_cell.length_a   1.000
_cell.length_b   1.000
_cell.length_c   1.000
_cell.angle_alpha   90.00
_cell.angle_beta   90.00
_cell.angle_gamma   90.00
#
_symmetry.space_group_name_H-M   'P 1'
#
loop_
_entity.id
_entity.type
_entity.pdbx_description
1 polymer ?
#
loop_
_entity_poly.entity_id
_entity_poly.type
_entity_poly.pdbx_seq_one_letter_code
_entity_poly.pdbx_strand_id
1 'polypeptide(L)'
;MQYPNHSPWIEQLDDAIEYSKLSHHAKSDVVVVWAGISGVSTAYQILTQTDISVTLLEAKKMGRWASGHNAGQVVLYFEKPFQEITKEYGLEKAIDGQRALFRGFEVLEDMVEKLRMKKNLEICEWYMGVRSLEQLIRHLENKFLRDTGGAQFDAIFVDQ
;
A
#
# COMPACT_ATOMS: atom_id res chain seq x y z
N MET A 1 4.79 -23.30 24.02
CA MET A 1 5.84 -22.39 23.53
C MET A 1 5.13 -21.19 22.91
N GLN A 2 5.32 -20.00 23.48
CA GLN A 2 4.86 -18.77 22.82
C GLN A 2 5.92 -18.45 21.76
N TYR A 3 5.60 -18.58 20.50
CA TYR A 3 6.47 -18.11 19.44
C TYR A 3 6.55 -16.59 19.54
N PRO A 4 7.75 -16.01 19.69
CA PRO A 4 7.88 -14.58 19.68
C PRO A 4 7.33 -14.06 18.34
N ASN A 5 6.58 -12.97 18.41
CA ASN A 5 5.98 -12.33 17.23
C ASN A 5 7.08 -11.57 16.47
N HIS A 6 7.95 -12.32 15.78
CA HIS A 6 9.09 -11.79 15.04
C HIS A 6 8.70 -11.52 13.59
N SER A 7 9.11 -10.39 13.11
CA SER A 7 9.05 -9.99 11.72
C SER A 7 10.30 -9.18 11.40
N PRO A 8 10.94 -9.35 10.22
CA PRO A 8 12.11 -8.55 9.83
C PRO A 8 11.80 -7.04 9.84
N TRP A 9 10.58 -6.66 9.55
CA TRP A 9 10.14 -5.26 9.60
C TRP A 9 10.07 -4.72 11.03
N ILE A 10 9.62 -5.54 11.96
CA ILE A 10 9.52 -5.18 13.39
C ILE A 10 10.90 -5.12 14.02
N GLU A 11 11.80 -6.02 13.65
CA GLU A 11 13.18 -6.03 14.18
C GLU A 11 13.99 -4.82 13.74
N GLN A 12 13.62 -4.18 12.63
CA GLN A 12 14.25 -2.94 12.17
C GLN A 12 13.71 -1.67 12.83
N LEU A 13 12.62 -1.77 13.60
CA LEU A 13 12.05 -0.62 14.28
C LEU A 13 12.86 -0.29 15.53
N ASP A 14 13.10 1.00 15.73
CA ASP A 14 13.68 1.50 16.98
C ASP A 14 12.64 1.41 18.11
N ASP A 15 12.90 0.54 19.08
CA ASP A 15 12.06 0.37 20.26
C ASP A 15 12.19 1.52 21.28
N ALA A 16 13.12 2.46 21.06
CA ALA A 16 13.33 3.62 21.92
C ALA A 16 12.24 4.70 21.77
N ILE A 17 11.35 4.58 20.78
CA ILE A 17 10.25 5.53 20.63
C ILE A 17 9.22 5.30 21.74
N GLU A 18 9.18 6.22 22.70
CA GLU A 18 8.16 6.23 23.74
C GLU A 18 6.90 6.96 23.27
N TYR A 19 5.76 6.34 23.54
CA TYR A 19 4.45 6.92 23.26
C TYR A 19 3.79 7.36 24.56
N SER A 20 3.25 8.58 24.55
CA SER A 20 2.48 9.08 25.69
C SER A 20 1.20 8.27 25.88
N LYS A 21 0.95 7.76 27.08
CA LYS A 21 -0.33 7.14 27.41
C LYS A 21 -1.40 8.21 27.53
N LEU A 22 -2.57 7.95 26.94
CA LEU A 22 -3.73 8.79 27.13
C LEU A 22 -4.25 8.60 28.56
N SER A 23 -3.90 9.51 29.44
CA SER A 23 -4.24 9.47 30.89
C SER A 23 -5.27 10.52 31.30
N HIS A 24 -5.74 11.34 30.37
CA HIS A 24 -6.67 12.45 30.63
C HIS A 24 -7.59 12.67 29.44
N HIS A 25 -8.63 13.48 29.62
CA HIS A 25 -9.48 13.90 28.52
C HIS A 25 -8.68 14.81 27.58
N ALA A 26 -8.64 14.41 26.30
CA ALA A 26 -8.05 15.20 25.22
C ALA A 26 -9.14 15.57 24.20
N LYS A 27 -8.94 16.68 23.49
CA LYS A 27 -9.79 17.10 22.39
C LYS A 27 -8.90 17.31 21.16
N SER A 28 -9.39 16.87 20.02
CA SER A 28 -8.82 17.17 18.71
C SER A 28 -9.95 17.19 17.67
N ASP A 29 -9.71 17.82 16.54
CA ASP A 29 -10.70 17.91 15.46
C ASP A 29 -10.94 16.54 14.84
N VAL A 30 -9.88 15.72 14.72
CA VAL A 30 -9.94 14.36 14.19
C VAL A 30 -9.23 13.39 15.13
N VAL A 31 -9.84 12.23 15.35
CA VAL A 31 -9.22 11.10 16.04
C VAL A 31 -9.09 9.94 15.04
N VAL A 32 -7.87 9.49 14.83
CA VAL A 32 -7.56 8.29 14.04
C VAL A 32 -7.27 7.15 14.99
N VAL A 33 -7.99 6.04 14.84
CA VAL A 33 -7.80 4.85 15.68
C VAL A 33 -7.01 3.81 14.91
N TRP A 34 -5.99 3.26 15.56
CA TRP A 34 -4.98 2.32 15.06
C TRP A 34 -3.86 2.98 14.23
N ALA A 35 -2.65 2.83 14.73
CA ALA A 35 -1.44 3.33 14.09
C ALA A 35 -0.76 2.26 13.20
N GLY A 36 -1.56 1.57 12.39
CA GLY A 36 -1.07 0.82 11.22
C GLY A 36 -0.84 1.75 10.04
N ILE A 37 -0.44 1.19 8.90
CA ILE A 37 -0.11 1.98 7.69
C ILE A 37 -1.25 2.91 7.26
N SER A 38 -2.50 2.44 7.29
CA SER A 38 -3.67 3.25 6.91
C SER A 38 -3.90 4.42 7.86
N GLY A 39 -3.82 4.19 9.18
CA GLY A 39 -4.04 5.24 10.17
C GLY A 39 -2.93 6.29 10.15
N VAL A 40 -1.67 5.85 10.03
CA VAL A 40 -0.53 6.78 9.93
C VAL A 40 -0.61 7.60 8.65
N SER A 41 -0.89 6.98 7.50
CA SER A 41 -1.05 7.67 6.22
C SER A 41 -2.21 8.69 6.26
N THR A 42 -3.34 8.30 6.86
CA THR A 42 -4.48 9.20 7.02
C THR A 42 -4.11 10.41 7.88
N ALA A 43 -3.51 10.18 9.05
CA ALA A 43 -3.08 11.25 9.93
C ALA A 43 -2.06 12.19 9.26
N TYR A 44 -1.08 11.61 8.52
CA TYR A 44 -0.11 12.38 7.76
C TYR A 44 -0.76 13.27 6.71
N GLN A 45 -1.68 12.73 5.89
CA GLN A 45 -2.35 13.49 4.85
C GLN A 45 -3.19 14.63 5.44
N ILE A 46 -3.92 14.39 6.53
CA ILE A 46 -4.68 15.45 7.18
C ILE A 46 -3.75 16.56 7.70
N LEU A 47 -2.69 16.20 8.41
CA LEU A 47 -1.75 17.16 8.99
C LEU A 47 -0.95 17.95 7.96
N THR A 48 -0.69 17.38 6.77
CA THR A 48 0.05 18.05 5.71
C THR A 48 -0.80 18.89 4.79
N GLN A 49 -2.12 18.66 4.76
CA GLN A 49 -3.05 19.35 3.86
C GLN A 49 -3.99 20.31 4.57
N THR A 50 -4.02 20.29 5.90
CA THR A 50 -4.94 21.10 6.70
C THR A 50 -4.27 21.57 8.00
N ASP A 51 -4.86 22.58 8.62
CA ASP A 51 -4.43 23.11 9.93
C ASP A 51 -5.19 22.52 11.10
N ILE A 52 -5.99 21.44 10.88
CA ILE A 52 -6.78 20.82 11.95
C ILE A 52 -5.93 19.91 12.81
N SER A 53 -6.29 19.80 14.08
CA SER A 53 -5.59 18.93 15.04
C SER A 53 -5.97 17.46 14.86
N VAL A 54 -4.97 16.56 14.91
CA VAL A 54 -5.16 15.12 14.78
C VAL A 54 -4.59 14.40 15.99
N THR A 55 -5.37 13.50 16.57
CA THR A 55 -4.90 12.54 17.56
C THR A 55 -4.91 11.15 16.98
N LEU A 56 -3.74 10.50 16.96
CA LEU A 56 -3.59 9.11 16.54
C LEU A 56 -3.52 8.21 17.79
N LEU A 57 -4.45 7.28 17.92
CA LEU A 57 -4.55 6.35 19.04
C LEU A 57 -4.12 4.94 18.62
N GLU A 58 -3.25 4.34 19.43
CA GLU A 58 -2.82 2.95 19.27
C GLU A 58 -2.88 2.22 20.63
N ALA A 59 -3.46 1.02 20.62
CA ALA A 59 -3.63 0.24 21.83
C ALA A 59 -2.33 -0.42 22.34
N LYS A 60 -1.36 -0.62 21.44
CA LYS A 60 -0.06 -1.25 21.75
C LYS A 60 1.09 -0.39 21.22
N LYS A 61 1.82 -0.88 20.25
CA LYS A 61 2.93 -0.18 19.58
C LYS A 61 2.58 0.00 18.09
N MET A 62 2.97 1.14 17.55
CA MET A 62 2.76 1.49 16.15
C MET A 62 3.36 0.43 15.21
N GLY A 63 2.62 0.09 14.16
CA GLY A 63 3.07 -0.83 13.10
C GLY A 63 3.20 -2.31 13.50
N ARG A 64 2.89 -2.68 14.74
CA ARG A 64 3.13 -4.06 15.26
C ARG A 64 2.09 -5.11 14.83
N TRP A 65 1.09 -4.74 14.04
CA TRP A 65 0.07 -5.65 13.51
C TRP A 65 0.35 -6.00 12.05
N ALA A 66 -0.67 -6.08 11.21
CA ALA A 66 -0.53 -6.42 9.78
C ALA A 66 0.51 -5.57 9.04
N SER A 67 0.67 -4.29 9.41
CA SER A 67 1.67 -3.39 8.82
C SER A 67 3.12 -3.84 9.08
N GLY A 68 3.37 -4.51 10.19
CA GLY A 68 4.66 -5.10 10.49
C GLY A 68 4.79 -6.59 10.10
N HIS A 69 3.77 -7.20 9.48
CA HIS A 69 3.72 -8.62 9.15
C HIS A 69 3.21 -8.83 7.72
N ASN A 70 3.78 -8.12 6.78
CA ASN A 70 3.48 -8.24 5.35
C ASN A 70 4.75 -8.52 4.54
N ALA A 71 4.62 -8.68 3.23
CA ALA A 71 5.74 -8.97 2.35
C ALA A 71 6.65 -7.74 2.09
N GLY A 72 6.26 -6.55 2.52
CA GLY A 72 7.00 -5.30 2.26
C GLY A 72 6.95 -4.86 0.80
N GLN A 73 6.07 -5.41 0.01
CA GLN A 73 5.95 -5.09 -1.41
C GLN A 73 4.81 -4.09 -1.65
N VAL A 74 5.11 -3.05 -2.42
CA VAL A 74 4.11 -2.12 -2.95
C VAL A 74 3.83 -2.52 -4.39
N VAL A 75 2.62 -3.00 -4.65
CA VAL A 75 2.22 -3.51 -5.96
C VAL A 75 1.14 -2.62 -6.57
N LEU A 76 1.22 -2.43 -7.90
CA LEU A 76 0.31 -1.57 -8.66
C LEU A 76 -0.75 -2.39 -9.43
N TYR A 77 -1.16 -3.51 -8.85
CA TYR A 77 -2.20 -4.36 -9.43
C TYR A 77 -3.15 -4.88 -8.35
N PHE A 78 -4.32 -5.31 -8.76
CA PHE A 78 -5.27 -5.99 -7.89
C PHE A 78 -4.89 -7.47 -7.72
N GLU A 79 -5.21 -8.07 -6.58
CA GLU A 79 -5.07 -9.52 -6.38
C GLU A 79 -5.98 -10.33 -7.32
N LYS A 80 -7.20 -9.85 -7.56
CA LYS A 80 -8.07 -10.40 -8.60
C LYS A 80 -7.55 -10.04 -10.00
N PRO A 81 -7.60 -10.97 -10.97
CA PRO A 81 -7.33 -10.68 -12.37
C PRO A 81 -8.18 -9.49 -12.86
N PHE A 82 -7.57 -8.58 -13.60
CA PHE A 82 -8.24 -7.36 -14.04
C PHE A 82 -9.50 -7.63 -14.87
N GLN A 83 -9.49 -8.68 -15.70
CA GLN A 83 -10.65 -9.12 -16.45
C GLN A 83 -11.83 -9.56 -15.57
N GLU A 84 -11.58 -10.13 -14.38
CA GLU A 84 -12.63 -10.49 -13.44
C GLU A 84 -13.24 -9.25 -12.80
N ILE A 85 -12.42 -8.26 -12.44
CA ILE A 85 -12.87 -6.97 -11.93
C ILE A 85 -13.69 -6.25 -13.01
N THR A 86 -13.24 -6.29 -14.28
CA THR A 86 -13.97 -5.71 -15.40
C THR A 86 -15.33 -6.38 -15.61
N LYS A 87 -15.43 -7.70 -15.45
CA LYS A 87 -16.71 -8.43 -15.51
C LYS A 87 -17.66 -8.07 -14.38
N GLU A 88 -17.12 -7.87 -13.18
CA GLU A 88 -17.91 -7.60 -11.96
C GLU A 88 -18.41 -6.16 -11.90
N TYR A 89 -17.56 -5.19 -12.24
CA TYR A 89 -17.82 -3.76 -12.03
C TYR A 89 -17.91 -2.93 -13.33
N GLY A 90 -17.59 -3.51 -14.48
CA GLY A 90 -17.44 -2.82 -15.76
C GLY A 90 -16.04 -2.23 -15.96
N LEU A 91 -15.69 -2.02 -17.25
CA LEU A 91 -14.34 -1.56 -17.62
C LEU A 91 -13.99 -0.19 -17.03
N GLU A 92 -14.91 0.76 -17.07
CA GLU A 92 -14.71 2.12 -16.58
C GLU A 92 -14.30 2.13 -15.10
N LYS A 93 -15.06 1.45 -14.23
CA LYS A 93 -14.76 1.35 -12.80
C LYS A 93 -13.46 0.59 -12.52
N ALA A 94 -13.18 -0.46 -13.30
CA ALA A 94 -11.92 -1.19 -13.17
C ALA A 94 -10.72 -0.29 -13.50
N ILE A 95 -10.82 0.53 -14.54
CA ILE A 95 -9.80 1.52 -14.92
C ILE A 95 -9.66 2.61 -13.85
N ASP A 96 -10.75 3.13 -13.33
CA ASP A 96 -10.69 4.13 -12.25
C ASP A 96 -10.03 3.58 -10.98
N GLY A 97 -10.32 2.32 -10.64
CA GLY A 97 -9.63 1.61 -9.57
C GLY A 97 -8.12 1.48 -9.83
N GLN A 98 -7.73 1.13 -11.06
CA GLN A 98 -6.31 1.03 -11.44
C GLN A 98 -5.61 2.39 -11.36
N ARG A 99 -6.25 3.45 -11.84
CA ARG A 99 -5.73 4.82 -11.70
C ARG A 99 -5.61 5.26 -10.24
N ALA A 100 -6.52 4.82 -9.37
CA ALA A 100 -6.44 5.10 -7.95
C ALA A 100 -5.22 4.42 -7.29
N LEU A 101 -4.84 3.21 -7.71
CA LEU A 101 -3.60 2.56 -7.28
C LEU A 101 -2.36 3.37 -7.70
N PHE A 102 -2.31 3.84 -8.93
CA PHE A 102 -1.19 4.67 -9.40
C PHE A 102 -1.09 5.98 -8.60
N ARG A 103 -2.20 6.69 -8.41
CA ARG A 103 -2.20 7.89 -7.55
C ARG A 103 -1.76 7.60 -6.12
N GLY A 104 -2.16 6.45 -5.57
CA GLY A 104 -1.71 6.02 -4.24
C GLY A 104 -0.20 5.83 -4.17
N PHE A 105 0.40 5.30 -5.24
CA PHE A 105 1.84 5.14 -5.34
C PHE A 105 2.57 6.49 -5.47
N GLU A 106 2.08 7.40 -6.30
CA GLU A 106 2.62 8.77 -6.41
C GLU A 106 2.61 9.49 -5.06
N VAL A 107 1.54 9.34 -4.28
CA VAL A 107 1.45 9.88 -2.91
C VAL A 107 2.49 9.25 -2.00
N LEU A 108 2.73 7.94 -2.11
CA LEU A 108 3.76 7.24 -1.34
C LEU A 108 5.17 7.75 -1.70
N GLU A 109 5.48 7.90 -2.99
CA GLU A 109 6.77 8.42 -3.45
C GLU A 109 7.01 9.84 -2.93
N ASP A 110 6.01 10.72 -3.00
CA ASP A 110 6.06 12.09 -2.46
C ASP A 110 6.31 12.07 -0.93
N MET A 111 5.63 11.20 -0.19
CA MET A 111 5.86 11.03 1.24
C MET A 111 7.29 10.57 1.55
N VAL A 112 7.78 9.55 0.84
CA VAL A 112 9.13 9.00 1.01
C VAL A 112 10.18 10.08 0.70
N GLU A 113 9.95 10.91 -0.31
CA GLU A 113 10.83 12.03 -0.63
C GLU A 113 10.83 13.11 0.45
N LYS A 114 9.67 13.59 0.85
CA LYS A 114 9.50 14.62 1.88
C LYS A 114 10.08 14.21 3.22
N LEU A 115 9.92 12.95 3.59
CA LEU A 115 10.44 12.37 4.82
C LEU A 115 11.91 11.94 4.71
N ARG A 116 12.56 12.11 3.55
CA ARG A 116 13.94 11.70 3.27
C ARG A 116 14.19 10.19 3.47
N MET A 117 13.20 9.38 3.17
CA MET A 117 13.22 7.91 3.35
C MET A 117 13.50 7.15 2.05
N LYS A 118 14.06 7.78 1.02
CA LYS A 118 14.30 7.17 -0.32
C LYS A 118 15.04 5.84 -0.27
N LYS A 119 15.98 5.67 0.64
CA LYS A 119 16.72 4.42 0.82
C LYS A 119 15.85 3.24 1.33
N ASN A 120 14.63 3.51 1.75
CA ASN A 120 13.72 2.51 2.31
C ASN A 120 12.67 2.05 1.27
N LEU A 121 12.65 2.67 0.08
CA LEU A 121 11.79 2.28 -1.03
C LEU A 121 12.69 2.03 -2.24
N GLU A 122 12.76 0.79 -2.69
CA GLU A 122 13.51 0.37 -3.87
C GLU A 122 12.52 -0.05 -4.96
N ILE A 123 12.69 0.54 -6.15
CA ILE A 123 11.93 0.13 -7.33
C ILE A 123 12.67 -1.03 -7.97
N CYS A 124 12.01 -2.18 -8.07
CA CYS A 124 12.57 -3.37 -8.69
C CYS A 124 11.67 -3.91 -9.79
N GLU A 125 12.27 -4.45 -10.83
CA GLU A 125 11.58 -5.25 -11.82
C GLU A 125 11.22 -6.61 -11.23
N TRP A 126 10.08 -7.15 -11.60
CA TRP A 126 9.72 -8.50 -11.22
C TRP A 126 9.21 -9.29 -12.42
N TYR A 127 9.45 -10.59 -12.39
CA TYR A 127 9.15 -11.49 -13.48
C TYR A 127 8.05 -12.47 -13.07
N MET A 128 7.05 -12.64 -13.92
CA MET A 128 6.01 -13.63 -13.71
C MET A 128 6.21 -14.80 -14.68
N GLY A 129 6.50 -15.97 -14.14
CA GLY A 129 6.58 -17.20 -14.91
C GLY A 129 5.21 -17.65 -15.38
N VAL A 130 5.06 -17.87 -16.69
CA VAL A 130 3.85 -18.41 -17.32
C VAL A 130 4.05 -19.90 -17.54
N ARG A 131 3.16 -20.73 -17.01
CA ARG A 131 3.25 -22.19 -17.07
C ARG A 131 2.33 -22.84 -18.10
N SER A 132 1.38 -22.09 -18.66
CA SER A 132 0.43 -22.60 -19.64
C SER A 132 -0.01 -21.52 -20.61
N LEU A 133 -0.46 -21.95 -21.80
CA LEU A 133 -1.04 -21.05 -22.79
C LEU A 133 -2.26 -20.28 -22.24
N GLU A 134 -3.06 -20.93 -21.41
CA GLU A 134 -4.22 -20.29 -20.77
C GLU A 134 -3.80 -19.13 -19.86
N GLN A 135 -2.72 -19.31 -19.08
CA GLN A 135 -2.18 -18.21 -18.27
C GLN A 135 -1.64 -17.08 -19.13
N LEU A 136 -0.95 -17.41 -20.21
CA LEU A 136 -0.45 -16.40 -21.17
C LEU A 136 -1.61 -15.58 -21.74
N ILE A 137 -2.64 -16.24 -22.27
CA ILE A 137 -3.83 -15.57 -22.83
C ILE A 137 -4.45 -14.64 -21.77
N ARG A 138 -4.62 -15.10 -20.55
CA ARG A 138 -5.16 -14.29 -19.45
C ARG A 138 -4.33 -13.04 -19.18
N HIS A 139 -3.01 -13.14 -19.19
CA HIS A 139 -2.14 -11.97 -18.98
C HIS A 139 -2.21 -10.99 -20.17
N LEU A 140 -2.27 -11.50 -21.39
CA LEU A 140 -2.47 -10.68 -22.58
C LEU A 140 -3.81 -9.94 -22.57
N GLU A 141 -4.90 -10.63 -22.21
CA GLU A 141 -6.22 -10.02 -22.06
C GLU A 141 -6.23 -8.94 -20.99
N ASN A 142 -5.61 -9.19 -19.83
CA ASN A 142 -5.49 -8.20 -18.75
C ASN A 142 -4.72 -6.96 -19.19
N LYS A 143 -3.62 -7.15 -19.93
CA LYS A 143 -2.85 -6.04 -20.50
C LYS A 143 -3.69 -5.28 -21.52
N PHE A 144 -4.31 -5.96 -22.45
CA PHE A 144 -5.15 -5.35 -23.48
C PHE A 144 -6.29 -4.50 -22.90
N LEU A 145 -6.98 -5.00 -21.87
CA LEU A 145 -8.06 -4.27 -21.21
C LEU A 145 -7.55 -3.00 -20.52
N ARG A 146 -6.39 -3.05 -19.87
CA ARG A 146 -5.78 -1.87 -19.24
C ARG A 146 -5.34 -0.84 -20.27
N ASP A 147 -4.66 -1.27 -21.31
CA ASP A 147 -4.18 -0.40 -22.40
C ASP A 147 -5.36 0.27 -23.11
N THR A 148 -6.42 -0.47 -23.41
CA THR A 148 -7.65 0.05 -24.05
C THR A 148 -8.34 1.09 -23.16
N GLY A 149 -8.31 0.92 -21.86
CA GLY A 149 -8.87 1.87 -20.89
C GLY A 149 -7.95 3.04 -20.55
N GLY A 150 -6.74 3.11 -21.13
CA GLY A 150 -5.76 4.17 -20.85
C GLY A 150 -5.14 4.08 -19.44
N ALA A 151 -5.13 2.88 -18.86
CA ALA A 151 -4.35 2.58 -17.65
C ALA A 151 -3.17 1.70 -18.07
N GLN A 152 -2.21 2.30 -18.78
CA GLN A 152 -1.02 1.60 -19.27
C GLN A 152 -0.27 0.94 -18.13
N PHE A 153 0.05 -0.32 -18.33
CA PHE A 153 0.88 -1.12 -17.44
C PHE A 153 2.03 -1.67 -18.28
N ASP A 154 3.24 -1.20 -17.97
CA ASP A 154 4.44 -1.62 -18.71
C ASP A 154 4.75 -3.07 -18.38
N ALA A 155 4.33 -3.96 -19.24
CA ALA A 155 4.69 -5.37 -19.23
C ALA A 155 5.28 -5.75 -20.59
N ILE A 156 6.48 -6.30 -20.57
CA ILE A 156 7.13 -6.88 -21.73
C ILE A 156 7.10 -8.40 -21.60
N PHE A 157 6.93 -9.08 -22.72
CA PHE A 157 7.07 -10.54 -22.79
C PHE A 157 8.52 -10.85 -23.17
N VAL A 158 9.18 -11.63 -22.33
CA VAL A 158 10.54 -12.12 -22.60
C VAL A 158 10.42 -13.59 -22.96
N ASP A 159 10.83 -13.95 -24.17
CA ASP A 159 11.01 -15.33 -24.61
C ASP A 159 12.42 -15.76 -24.25
N GLN A 160 12.55 -16.94 -23.61
CA GLN A 160 13.84 -17.56 -23.27
C GLN A 160 14.04 -18.81 -24.10
#